data_99fcd6161627f594dbdf0514a88b3659
#
_entry.id   99fcd6161627f594dbdf0514a88b3659
#
_cell.length_a   1.000
_cell.length_b   1.000
_cell.length_c   1.000
_cell.angle_alpha   90.00
_cell.angle_beta   90.00
_cell.angle_gamma   90.00
#
_symmetry.space_group_name_H-M   'P 1'
#
loop_
_entity.id
_entity.type
_entity.pdbx_description
1 polymer ?
#
loop_
_entity_poly.entity_id
_entity_poly.type
_entity_poly.pdbx_seq_one_letter_code
_entity_poly.pdbx_strand_id
1 'polypeptide(L)' 'MNNSDSYNSKLSQARGLASQLGMFAEENDIPKDLWDSLESTIYDFYEVSNDR' A
#
# COMPACT_ATOMS: atom_id res chain seq x y z
N MET A 1 -13.44 -20.36 5.17
CA MET A 1 -12.75 -19.52 4.87
C MET A 1 -12.00 -19.03 5.89
N ASN A 2 -10.94 -18.64 5.80
CA ASN A 2 -10.21 -18.23 6.86
C ASN A 2 -9.82 -16.83 6.74
N ASN A 3 -9.37 -16.25 7.81
CA ASN A 3 -9.00 -14.86 7.82
C ASN A 3 -7.78 -14.62 6.98
N SER A 4 -6.96 -15.63 6.78
CA SER A 4 -5.77 -15.49 5.96
C SER A 4 -6.11 -15.13 4.54
N ASP A 5 -7.16 -15.74 3.99
CA ASP A 5 -7.54 -15.44 2.63
C ASP A 5 -7.98 -14.00 2.49
N SER A 6 -8.76 -13.52 3.45
CA SER A 6 -9.22 -12.15 3.41
C SER A 6 -8.06 -11.17 3.54
N TYR A 7 -7.16 -11.46 4.45
CA TYR A 7 -6.00 -10.61 4.66
C TYR A 7 -5.14 -10.57 3.40
N ASN A 8 -4.90 -11.73 2.81
CA ASN A 8 -4.05 -11.80 1.62
C ASN A 8 -4.68 -11.08 0.44
N SER A 9 -5.99 -11.14 0.35
CA SER A 9 -6.69 -10.44 -0.73
C SER A 9 -6.52 -8.93 -0.56
N LYS A 10 -6.71 -8.43 0.64
CA LYS A 10 -6.55 -7.02 0.90
C LYS A 10 -5.12 -6.58 0.68
N LEU A 11 -4.17 -7.39 1.13
CA LEU A 11 -2.77 -7.06 0.95
C LEU A 11 -2.42 -6.98 -0.52
N SER A 12 -2.91 -7.90 -1.31
CA SER A 12 -2.65 -7.90 -2.74
C SER A 12 -3.19 -6.64 -3.39
N GLN A 13 -4.40 -6.24 -3.00
CA GLN A 13 -4.98 -5.03 -3.55
C GLN A 13 -4.21 -3.79 -3.13
N ALA A 14 -3.79 -3.74 -1.87
CA ALA A 14 -3.02 -2.61 -1.39
C ALA A 14 -1.69 -2.51 -2.13
N ARG A 15 -1.05 -3.64 -2.36
CA ARG A 15 0.21 -3.65 -3.09
C ARG A 15 0.03 -3.18 -4.53
N GLY A 16 -1.05 -3.60 -5.17
CA GLY A 16 -1.32 -3.19 -6.52
C GLY A 16 -1.50 -1.69 -6.62
N LEU A 17 -2.27 -1.14 -5.69
CA LEU A 17 -2.50 0.29 -5.68
C LEU A 17 -1.20 1.03 -5.39
N ALA A 18 -0.44 0.55 -4.42
CA ALA A 18 0.82 1.18 -4.07
C ALA A 18 1.79 1.17 -5.24
N SER A 19 1.80 0.07 -5.99
CA SER A 19 2.68 -0.04 -7.14
C SER A 19 2.32 1.00 -8.20
N GLN A 20 1.04 1.16 -8.48
CA GLN A 20 0.60 2.14 -9.46
C GLN A 20 0.94 3.55 -9.02
N LEU A 21 0.70 3.85 -7.76
CA LEU A 21 1.01 5.17 -7.25
C LEU A 21 2.51 5.39 -7.19
N GLY A 22 3.28 4.33 -6.98
CA GLY A 22 4.72 4.43 -6.98
C GLY A 22 5.26 4.87 -8.32
N MET A 23 4.69 4.32 -9.40
CA MET A 23 5.09 4.73 -10.73
C MET A 23 4.76 6.20 -10.97
N PHE A 24 3.59 6.60 -10.52
CA PHE A 24 3.17 7.97 -10.65
C PHE A 24 4.12 8.90 -9.87
N ALA A 25 4.52 8.46 -8.70
CA ALA A 25 5.42 9.24 -7.87
C ALA A 25 6.78 9.41 -8.53
N GLU A 26 7.27 8.34 -9.16
CA GLU A 26 8.53 8.42 -9.86
C GLU A 26 8.46 9.40 -11.03
N GLU A 27 7.37 9.35 -11.76
CA GLU A 27 7.22 10.23 -12.91
C GLU A 27 7.13 11.68 -12.52
N ASN A 28 6.66 11.95 -11.31
CA ASN A 28 6.48 13.30 -10.87
C ASN A 28 7.50 13.73 -9.82
N ASP A 29 8.55 12.95 -9.65
CA ASP A 29 9.64 13.31 -8.74
C ASP A 29 9.16 13.58 -7.33
N ILE A 30 8.24 12.80 -6.86
CA ILE A 30 7.76 12.98 -5.50
C ILE A 30 8.82 12.47 -4.53
N PRO A 31 9.15 13.25 -3.50
CA PRO A 31 10.17 12.84 -2.55
C PRO A 31 9.82 11.52 -1.87
N LYS A 32 10.84 10.76 -1.59
CA LYS A 32 10.64 9.45 -1.00
C LYS A 32 9.92 9.54 0.35
N ASP A 33 10.22 10.56 1.12
CA ASP A 33 9.57 10.70 2.43
C ASP A 33 8.07 10.81 2.28
N LEU A 34 7.62 11.59 1.31
CA LEU A 34 6.20 11.75 1.08
C LEU A 34 5.60 10.45 0.56
N TRP A 35 6.33 9.79 -0.33
CA TRP A 35 5.83 8.54 -0.86
C TRP A 35 5.70 7.48 0.22
N ASP A 36 6.66 7.42 1.13
CA ASP A 36 6.61 6.45 2.22
C ASP A 36 5.36 6.69 3.07
N SER A 37 5.03 7.94 3.33
CA SER A 37 3.84 8.25 4.10
C SER A 37 2.58 7.82 3.37
N LEU A 38 2.54 8.06 2.06
CA LEU A 38 1.40 7.65 1.26
C LEU A 38 1.23 6.14 1.28
N GLU A 39 2.34 5.44 1.12
CA GLU A 39 2.29 3.99 1.08
C GLU A 39 1.76 3.45 2.40
N SER A 40 2.20 4.03 3.50
CA SER A 40 1.73 3.62 4.81
C SER A 40 0.23 3.85 4.92
N THR A 41 -0.24 4.96 4.41
CA THR A 41 -1.66 5.28 4.44
C THR A 41 -2.47 4.29 3.61
N ILE A 42 -1.93 3.87 2.48
CA ILE A 42 -2.60 2.90 1.64
C ILE A 42 -2.81 1.59 2.41
N TYR A 43 -1.77 1.13 3.08
CA TYR A 43 -1.89 -0.12 3.82
C TYR A 43 -2.84 0.03 5.01
N ASP A 44 -2.84 1.20 5.64
CA ASP A 44 -3.79 1.45 6.72
C ASP A 44 -5.21 1.42 6.19
N PHE A 45 -5.42 2.01 5.03
CA PHE A 45 -6.74 2.08 4.45
C PHE A 45 -7.30 0.69 4.21
N TYR A 46 -6.43 -0.23 3.76
CA TYR A 46 -6.88 -1.59 3.52
C TYR A 46 -6.79 -2.45 4.77
N GLU A 47 -6.34 -1.86 5.88
CA GLU A 47 -6.25 -2.57 7.15
C GLU A 47 -5.30 -3.76 7.07
N VAL A 48 -4.23 -3.58 6.31
CA VAL A 48 -3.21 -4.61 6.24
C VAL A 48 -1.88 -4.10 6.74
N SER A 49 -1.91 -3.02 7.49
CA SER A 49 -0.72 -2.48 8.09
C SER A 49 -0.20 -3.49 9.08
N ASN A 50 1.14 -3.71 9.12
CA ASN A 50 1.63 -4.65 9.94
C ASN A 50 2.48 -4.15 10.95
N ASP A 51 2.16 -3.18 11.57
CA ASP A 51 2.98 -2.66 12.47
C ASP A 51 2.69 -3.30 13.69
N ARG A 52 2.73 -4.09 13.92
CA ARG A 52 2.53 -4.63 14.99
C ARG A 52 3.13 -5.21 15.39
#